data_fa94d5bd34b94cdb2bf7c8c4fbcfd2c8
#
_entry.id   fa94d5bd34b94cdb2bf7c8c4fbcfd2c8
#
_cell.length_a   1.000
_cell.length_b   1.000
_cell.length_c   1.000
_cell.angle_alpha   90.00
_cell.angle_beta   90.00
_cell.angle_gamma   90.00
#
_symmetry.space_group_name_H-M   'P 1'
#
loop_
_entity.id
_entity.type
_entity.pdbx_description
1 polymer ?
#
loop_
_entity_poly.entity_id
_entity_poly.type
_entity_poly.pdbx_seq_one_letter_code
_entity_poly.pdbx_strand_id
1 'polypeptide(L)'
;MNASNKVRIGNTSVTKIEGQVAFTTTSDKRLKNHITDLPLGLDFITQLRPVEYLRNNGAEKSKEWGLIAQELQQTLKTLGYKDAGIVTEDSTPEKYMTVRYNDLLAPMIKATQEQQKLIQAQAKTISTLLRRVEALEKK
;
A
#
# COMPACT_ATOMS: atom_id res chain seq x y z
N MET A 1 1.90 -2.33 -31.40
CA MET A 1 2.11 -3.52 -30.55
C MET A 1 0.75 -4.05 -30.12
N ASN A 2 0.39 -5.25 -30.59
CA ASN A 2 -0.84 -5.93 -30.11
C ASN A 2 -0.55 -6.56 -28.76
N ALA A 3 -0.85 -5.84 -27.68
CA ALA A 3 -0.87 -6.43 -26.34
C ALA A 3 -2.16 -7.22 -26.21
N SER A 4 -2.14 -8.54 -26.48
CA SER A 4 -3.26 -9.40 -26.20
C SER A 4 -3.51 -9.43 -24.69
N ASN A 5 -4.77 -9.46 -24.26
CA ASN A 5 -5.21 -9.51 -22.86
C ASN A 5 -4.89 -8.25 -22.01
N LYS A 6 -4.68 -7.08 -22.64
CA LYS A 6 -4.52 -5.80 -21.96
C LYS A 6 -5.66 -4.85 -22.33
N VAL A 7 -6.33 -4.31 -21.32
CA VAL A 7 -7.30 -3.22 -21.51
C VAL A 7 -6.66 -1.92 -21.01
N ARG A 8 -6.62 -0.89 -21.86
CA ARG A 8 -6.21 0.47 -21.50
C ARG A 8 -7.42 1.39 -21.67
N ILE A 9 -7.79 2.07 -20.60
CA ILE A 9 -8.91 3.03 -20.63
C ILE A 9 -8.31 4.43 -20.77
N GLY A 10 -8.50 5.02 -21.95
CA GLY A 10 -8.09 6.39 -22.24
C GLY A 10 -6.67 6.56 -22.77
N ASN A 11 -6.30 7.82 -22.94
CA ASN A 11 -5.01 8.31 -23.41
C ASN A 11 -4.51 9.47 -22.54
N THR A 12 -3.47 10.17 -22.93
CA THR A 12 -2.89 11.29 -22.19
C THR A 12 -3.78 12.53 -22.08
N SER A 13 -4.89 12.59 -22.80
CA SER A 13 -5.87 13.69 -22.78
C SER A 13 -7.08 13.42 -21.87
N VAL A 14 -7.19 12.20 -21.30
CA VAL A 14 -8.26 11.86 -20.36
C VAL A 14 -7.98 12.53 -19.02
N THR A 15 -8.91 13.35 -18.56
CA THR A 15 -8.81 14.10 -17.30
C THR A 15 -9.56 13.40 -16.16
N LYS A 16 -10.54 12.52 -16.45
CA LYS A 16 -11.38 11.88 -15.45
C LYS A 16 -11.89 10.52 -15.92
N ILE A 17 -11.96 9.56 -15.00
CA ILE A 17 -12.62 8.26 -15.20
C ILE A 17 -13.63 8.11 -14.06
N GLU A 18 -14.91 8.02 -14.40
CA GLU A 18 -16.02 7.95 -13.44
C GLU A 18 -16.94 6.78 -13.76
N GLY A 19 -17.65 6.30 -12.74
CA GLY A 19 -18.71 5.30 -12.87
C GLY A 19 -19.64 5.36 -11.66
N GLN A 20 -20.92 4.99 -11.87
CA GLN A 20 -21.92 4.90 -10.78
C GLN A 20 -21.68 3.71 -9.84
N VAL A 21 -20.92 2.72 -10.28
CA VAL A 21 -20.68 1.47 -9.55
C VAL A 21 -19.18 1.28 -9.35
N ALA A 22 -18.80 0.58 -8.28
CA ALA A 22 -17.42 0.26 -7.99
C ALA A 22 -16.84 -0.75 -8.99
N PHE A 23 -15.56 -0.61 -9.30
CA PHE A 23 -14.81 -1.67 -9.97
C PHE A 23 -14.66 -2.86 -9.02
N THR A 24 -15.05 -4.06 -9.48
CA THR A 24 -14.91 -5.29 -8.71
C THR A 24 -13.82 -6.17 -9.28
N THR A 25 -13.03 -6.77 -8.40
CA THR A 25 -12.01 -7.75 -8.77
C THR A 25 -12.38 -9.10 -8.17
N THR A 26 -12.38 -10.15 -8.99
CA THR A 26 -12.64 -11.52 -8.53
C THR A 26 -11.57 -11.93 -7.51
N SER A 27 -12.03 -12.40 -6.34
CA SER A 27 -11.16 -12.80 -5.22
C SER A 27 -11.50 -14.18 -4.64
N ASP A 28 -12.17 -15.03 -5.42
CA ASP A 28 -12.55 -16.37 -5.02
C ASP A 28 -11.32 -17.25 -4.72
N LYS A 29 -11.36 -17.98 -3.60
CA LYS A 29 -10.29 -18.90 -3.18
C LYS A 29 -9.95 -19.94 -4.24
N ARG A 30 -10.94 -20.40 -5.00
CA ARG A 30 -10.78 -21.39 -6.07
C ARG A 30 -9.89 -20.93 -7.21
N LEU A 31 -9.70 -19.61 -7.36
CA LEU A 31 -8.87 -19.00 -8.40
C LEU A 31 -7.47 -18.62 -7.88
N LYS A 32 -7.13 -19.03 -6.66
CA LYS A 32 -5.85 -18.71 -6.01
C LYS A 32 -5.14 -19.98 -5.60
N ASN A 33 -3.82 -19.95 -5.69
CA ASN A 33 -2.95 -21.03 -5.20
C ASN A 33 -1.83 -20.45 -4.32
N HIS A 34 -1.08 -21.31 -3.63
CA HIS A 34 0.04 -20.90 -2.76
C HIS A 34 -0.34 -19.78 -1.77
N ILE A 35 -1.54 -19.89 -1.18
CA ILE A 35 -2.04 -18.89 -0.24
C ILE A 35 -1.24 -18.99 1.06
N THR A 36 -0.51 -17.93 1.39
CA THR A 36 0.26 -17.79 2.62
C THR A 36 -0.06 -16.45 3.29
N ASP A 37 0.24 -16.34 4.57
CA ASP A 37 0.11 -15.06 5.28
C ASP A 37 1.07 -14.03 4.69
N LEU A 38 0.56 -12.82 4.47
CA LEU A 38 1.37 -11.71 3.98
C LEU A 38 2.33 -11.24 5.09
N PRO A 39 3.67 -11.29 4.89
CA PRO A 39 4.60 -10.80 5.90
C PRO A 39 4.77 -9.28 5.93
N LEU A 40 4.34 -8.58 4.88
CA LEU A 40 4.40 -7.11 4.79
C LEU A 40 3.28 -6.46 5.62
N GLY A 41 3.61 -5.82 6.71
CA GLY A 41 2.70 -5.17 7.64
C GLY A 41 3.20 -3.80 8.07
N LEU A 42 3.25 -3.53 9.37
CA LEU A 42 3.58 -2.23 9.95
C LEU A 42 4.96 -1.74 9.54
N ASP A 43 5.96 -2.62 9.57
CA ASP A 43 7.33 -2.28 9.18
C ASP A 43 7.41 -1.81 7.71
N PHE A 44 6.71 -2.47 6.81
CA PHE A 44 6.63 -2.07 5.40
C PHE A 44 5.92 -0.71 5.24
N ILE A 45 4.73 -0.56 5.82
CA ILE A 45 3.90 0.64 5.65
C ILE A 45 4.60 1.89 6.22
N THR A 46 5.32 1.76 7.32
CA THR A 46 6.03 2.89 7.95
C THR A 46 7.27 3.34 7.17
N GLN A 47 7.78 2.52 6.26
CA GLN A 47 8.89 2.88 5.38
C GLN A 47 8.44 3.60 4.10
N LEU A 48 7.15 3.61 3.78
CA LEU A 48 6.63 4.29 2.62
C LEU A 48 6.59 5.81 2.84
N ARG A 49 6.84 6.58 1.78
CA ARG A 49 6.76 8.03 1.79
C ARG A 49 5.56 8.52 0.97
N PRO A 50 4.44 8.89 1.62
CA PRO A 50 3.34 9.56 0.93
C PRO A 50 3.79 10.93 0.42
N VAL A 51 3.38 11.29 -0.77
CA VAL A 51 3.72 12.56 -1.42
C VAL A 51 2.50 13.25 -1.98
N GLU A 52 2.57 14.59 -2.04
CA GLU A 52 1.69 15.45 -2.80
C GLU A 52 2.45 15.91 -4.05
N TYR A 53 1.81 15.88 -5.21
CA TYR A 53 2.46 16.22 -6.48
C TYR A 53 1.48 16.84 -7.48
N LEU A 54 2.02 17.43 -8.53
CA LEU A 54 1.30 17.85 -9.74
C LEU A 54 1.74 16.99 -10.91
N ARG A 55 0.80 16.59 -11.77
CA ARG A 55 1.17 15.90 -13.02
C ARG A 55 1.77 16.87 -14.02
N ASN A 56 2.90 16.49 -14.64
CA ASN A 56 3.57 17.31 -15.65
C ASN A 56 2.74 17.46 -16.94
N ASN A 57 1.87 16.48 -17.23
CA ASN A 57 1.05 16.41 -18.44
C ASN A 57 -0.45 16.67 -18.18
N GLY A 58 -0.81 17.13 -16.99
CA GLY A 58 -2.18 17.42 -16.60
C GLY A 58 -2.63 18.79 -17.12
N ALA A 59 -3.82 18.88 -17.71
CA ALA A 59 -4.48 20.14 -18.04
C ALA A 59 -4.93 20.89 -16.76
N GLU A 60 -5.27 20.16 -15.71
CA GLU A 60 -5.61 20.66 -14.40
C GLU A 60 -4.40 20.67 -13.47
N LYS A 61 -4.18 21.79 -12.81
CA LYS A 61 -3.11 21.94 -11.80
C LYS A 61 -3.59 21.54 -10.41
N SER A 62 -4.44 20.52 -10.32
CA SER A 62 -4.87 19.98 -9.04
C SER A 62 -3.78 19.11 -8.44
N LYS A 63 -3.53 19.29 -7.15
CA LYS A 63 -2.60 18.45 -6.40
C LYS A 63 -3.18 17.06 -6.21
N GLU A 64 -2.35 16.07 -6.44
CA GLU A 64 -2.66 14.66 -6.23
C GLU A 64 -1.82 14.10 -5.09
N TRP A 65 -2.28 13.03 -4.48
CA TRP A 65 -1.55 12.32 -3.44
C TRP A 65 -1.25 10.89 -3.87
N GLY A 66 -0.09 10.41 -3.49
CA GLY A 66 0.29 9.05 -3.85
C GLY A 66 1.70 8.70 -3.39
N LEU A 67 2.28 7.70 -4.06
CA LEU A 67 3.63 7.21 -3.84
C LEU A 67 4.45 7.37 -5.12
N ILE A 68 5.76 7.47 -4.97
CA ILE A 68 6.71 7.38 -6.09
C ILE A 68 7.00 5.91 -6.34
N ALA A 69 6.72 5.42 -7.55
CA ALA A 69 6.85 4.01 -7.92
C ALA A 69 8.27 3.47 -7.70
N GLN A 70 9.29 4.27 -8.01
CA GLN A 70 10.70 3.91 -7.81
C GLN A 70 11.05 3.72 -6.33
N GLU A 71 10.53 4.57 -5.46
CA GLU A 71 10.76 4.48 -4.00
C GLU A 71 10.07 3.26 -3.42
N LEU A 72 8.82 3.00 -3.81
CA LEU A 72 8.09 1.80 -3.43
C LEU A 72 8.82 0.53 -3.89
N GLN A 73 9.31 0.50 -5.13
CA GLN A 73 10.10 -0.62 -5.64
C GLN A 73 11.38 -0.84 -4.82
N GLN A 74 12.08 0.25 -4.47
CA GLN A 74 13.29 0.16 -3.67
C GLN A 74 13.01 -0.38 -2.27
N THR A 75 11.95 0.08 -1.60
CA THR A 75 11.52 -0.43 -0.31
C THR A 75 11.21 -1.92 -0.37
N LEU A 76 10.45 -2.36 -1.38
CA LEU A 76 10.14 -3.78 -1.59
C LEU A 76 11.41 -4.62 -1.82
N LYS A 77 12.35 -4.13 -2.63
CA LYS A 77 13.64 -4.82 -2.85
C LYS A 77 14.45 -4.96 -1.56
N THR A 78 14.49 -3.91 -0.74
CA THR A 78 15.19 -3.95 0.57
C THR A 78 14.59 -4.99 1.51
N LEU A 79 13.27 -5.19 1.44
CA LEU A 79 12.54 -6.21 2.20
C LEU A 79 12.56 -7.60 1.55
N GLY A 80 13.32 -7.79 0.46
CA GLY A 80 13.47 -9.08 -0.23
C GLY A 80 12.42 -9.40 -1.28
N TYR A 81 11.51 -8.47 -1.60
CA TYR A 81 10.45 -8.64 -2.60
C TYR A 81 10.86 -8.06 -3.95
N LYS A 82 11.53 -8.87 -4.78
CA LYS A 82 12.02 -8.41 -6.11
C LYS A 82 10.93 -8.35 -7.16
N ASP A 83 9.92 -9.23 -7.09
CA ASP A 83 8.91 -9.43 -8.12
C ASP A 83 7.48 -9.19 -7.60
N ALA A 84 7.32 -8.29 -6.66
CA ALA A 84 5.99 -7.90 -6.20
C ALA A 84 5.26 -7.16 -7.32
N GLY A 85 4.22 -7.77 -7.90
CA GLY A 85 3.46 -7.22 -9.03
C GLY A 85 2.71 -5.91 -8.74
N ILE A 86 2.90 -5.31 -7.55
CA ILE A 86 2.34 -4.01 -7.19
C ILE A 86 2.99 -2.85 -7.97
N VAL A 87 4.27 -2.99 -8.34
CA VAL A 87 4.97 -2.04 -9.21
C VAL A 87 5.31 -2.74 -10.52
N THR A 88 4.90 -2.15 -11.62
CA THR A 88 5.17 -2.67 -12.97
C THR A 88 5.61 -1.56 -13.90
N GLU A 89 6.39 -1.92 -14.93
CA GLU A 89 6.70 -1.01 -16.02
C GLU A 89 5.66 -1.14 -17.13
N ASP A 90 5.30 -0.05 -17.77
CA ASP A 90 4.47 -0.09 -18.95
C ASP A 90 5.24 -0.55 -20.18
N SER A 91 4.54 -0.78 -21.30
CA SER A 91 5.12 -1.24 -22.56
C SER A 91 5.51 -0.09 -23.50
N THR A 92 5.54 1.15 -23.02
CA THR A 92 6.00 2.30 -23.82
C THR A 92 7.53 2.31 -23.92
N PRO A 93 8.13 3.00 -24.92
CA PRO A 93 9.57 3.15 -25.00
C PRO A 93 10.19 3.78 -23.75
N GLU A 94 9.46 4.66 -23.07
CA GLU A 94 9.85 5.37 -21.85
C GLU A 94 9.81 4.49 -20.61
N LYS A 95 9.11 3.33 -20.68
CA LYS A 95 8.95 2.37 -19.57
C LYS A 95 8.49 3.02 -18.28
N TYR A 96 7.44 3.83 -18.35
CA TYR A 96 6.88 4.46 -17.15
C TYR A 96 6.44 3.42 -16.13
N MET A 97 6.85 3.63 -14.90
CA MET A 97 6.45 2.76 -13.78
C MET A 97 5.04 3.07 -13.31
N THR A 98 4.30 2.04 -12.97
CA THR A 98 2.92 2.11 -12.49
C THR A 98 2.78 1.41 -11.14
N VAL A 99 1.84 1.88 -10.33
CA VAL A 99 1.52 1.30 -9.02
C VAL A 99 0.07 0.81 -8.99
N ARG A 100 -0.13 -0.43 -8.57
CA ARG A 100 -1.46 -0.97 -8.26
C ARG A 100 -1.81 -0.62 -6.81
N TYR A 101 -2.38 0.54 -6.60
CA TYR A 101 -2.66 1.05 -5.25
C TYR A 101 -3.56 0.15 -4.41
N ASN A 102 -4.49 -0.59 -5.03
CA ASN A 102 -5.36 -1.54 -4.31
C ASN A 102 -4.57 -2.66 -3.61
N ASP A 103 -3.37 -2.99 -4.10
CA ASP A 103 -2.52 -4.01 -3.50
C ASP A 103 -1.95 -3.56 -2.15
N LEU A 104 -2.00 -2.27 -1.82
CA LEU A 104 -1.61 -1.74 -0.50
C LEU A 104 -2.66 -2.01 0.59
N LEU A 105 -3.90 -2.34 0.23
CA LEU A 105 -4.96 -2.58 1.22
C LEU A 105 -4.62 -3.74 2.16
N ALA A 106 -4.11 -4.86 1.63
CA ALA A 106 -3.76 -6.01 2.46
C ALA A 106 -2.60 -5.71 3.44
N PRO A 107 -1.46 -5.11 3.03
CA PRO A 107 -0.44 -4.63 3.95
C PRO A 107 -0.96 -3.62 4.99
N MET A 108 -1.84 -2.71 4.61
CA MET A 108 -2.44 -1.74 5.53
C MET A 108 -3.32 -2.40 6.59
N ILE A 109 -4.13 -3.39 6.21
CA ILE A 109 -4.93 -4.18 7.15
C ILE A 109 -4.01 -4.89 8.15
N LYS A 110 -2.96 -5.54 7.65
CA LYS A 110 -1.98 -6.22 8.51
C LYS A 110 -1.26 -5.23 9.44
N ALA A 111 -0.83 -4.09 8.93
CA ALA A 111 -0.19 -3.05 9.74
C ALA A 111 -1.10 -2.58 10.88
N THR A 112 -2.38 -2.36 10.61
CA THR A 112 -3.39 -2.01 11.62
C THR A 112 -3.53 -3.09 12.68
N GLN A 113 -3.55 -4.36 12.27
CA GLN A 113 -3.64 -5.50 13.21
C GLN A 113 -2.39 -5.60 14.11
N GLU A 114 -1.20 -5.38 13.55
CA GLU A 114 0.06 -5.36 14.29
C GLU A 114 0.13 -4.18 15.27
N GLN A 115 -0.27 -3.00 14.81
CA GLN A 115 -0.36 -1.81 15.66
C GLN A 115 -1.31 -2.01 16.83
N GLN A 116 -2.48 -2.63 16.60
CA GLN A 116 -3.43 -2.94 17.66
C GLN A 116 -2.84 -3.87 18.72
N LYS A 117 -2.08 -4.90 18.31
CA LYS A 117 -1.37 -5.79 19.25
C LYS A 117 -0.34 -5.03 20.09
N LEU A 118 0.41 -4.10 19.48
CA LEU A 118 1.37 -3.27 20.20
C LEU A 118 0.69 -2.36 21.23
N ILE A 119 -0.41 -1.71 20.85
CA ILE A 119 -1.21 -0.87 21.76
C ILE A 119 -1.71 -1.69 22.97
N GLN A 120 -2.22 -2.88 22.74
CA GLN A 120 -2.68 -3.77 23.83
C GLN A 120 -1.53 -4.17 24.77
N ALA A 121 -0.36 -4.50 24.24
CA ALA A 121 0.82 -4.83 25.03
C ALA A 121 1.28 -3.62 25.87
N GLN A 122 1.31 -2.43 25.26
CA GLN A 122 1.66 -1.19 25.97
C GLN A 122 0.66 -0.88 27.09
N ALA A 123 -0.64 -0.99 26.85
CA ALA A 123 -1.67 -0.77 27.86
C ALA A 123 -1.51 -1.72 29.06
N LYS A 124 -1.19 -3.00 28.81
CA LYS A 124 -0.91 -3.98 29.87
C LYS A 124 0.33 -3.59 30.68
N THR A 125 1.39 -3.14 30.02
CA THR A 125 2.61 -2.68 30.69
C THR A 125 2.35 -1.45 31.56
N ILE A 126 1.64 -0.45 31.01
CA ILE A 126 1.25 0.76 31.76
C ILE A 126 0.44 0.40 33.00
N SER A 127 -0.57 -0.45 32.88
CA SER A 127 -1.38 -0.91 34.01
C SER A 127 -0.55 -1.61 35.10
N THR A 128 0.46 -2.38 34.69
CA THR A 128 1.38 -3.05 35.61
C THR A 128 2.29 -2.04 36.33
N LEU A 129 2.81 -1.05 35.61
CA LEU A 129 3.65 0.00 36.18
C LEU A 129 2.86 0.87 37.16
N LEU A 130 1.63 1.27 36.82
CA LEU A 130 0.78 2.05 37.70
C LEU A 130 0.55 1.34 39.04
N ARG A 131 0.21 0.05 39.02
CA ARG A 131 0.05 -0.73 40.27
C ARG A 131 1.33 -0.79 41.10
N ARG A 132 2.51 -0.85 40.47
CA ARG A 132 3.81 -0.83 41.17
C ARG A 132 4.10 0.54 41.81
N VAL A 133 3.79 1.63 41.09
CA VAL A 133 3.96 3.00 41.62
C VAL A 133 3.02 3.18 42.83
N GLU A 134 1.73 2.86 42.71
CA GLU A 134 0.78 2.95 43.83
C GLU A 134 1.20 2.15 45.06
N ALA A 135 1.83 0.98 44.85
CA ALA A 135 2.37 0.17 45.95
C ALA A 135 3.60 0.78 46.63
N LEU A 136 4.39 1.57 45.90
CA LEU A 136 5.56 2.27 46.46
C LEU A 136 5.16 3.55 47.19
N GLU A 137 4.16 4.28 46.71
CA GLU A 137 3.65 5.50 47.38
C GLU A 137 2.95 5.25 48.71
N LYS A 138 2.49 4.02 48.92
CA LYS A 138 1.82 3.60 50.20
C LYS A 138 2.83 3.13 51.29
N LYS A 139 4.10 3.16 51.04
CA LYS A 139 5.18 2.82 52.01
C LYS A 139 5.76 4.05 52.65
#